data_bf5391e57eedf74285187e79ebf61601
#
_entry.id   bf5391e57eedf74285187e79ebf61601
#
_cell.length_a   1.000
_cell.length_b   1.000
_cell.length_c   1.000
_cell.angle_alpha   90.00
_cell.angle_beta   90.00
_cell.angle_gamma   90.00
#
_symmetry.space_group_name_H-M   'P 1'
#
loop_
_entity.id
_entity.type
_entity.pdbx_description
1 polymer ?
#
loop_
_entity_poly.entity_id
_entity_poly.type
_entity_poly.pdbx_seq_one_letter_code
_entity_poly.pdbx_strand_id
1 'polypeptide(L)'
;MNNLIHDCGFFGKQIAGVYISRARRITASYNHIYNMPRAGICIGDGTWGGHVIEFNHIHNTCRETGDHGPFNAWGRDKYWCLSQSHMPYTIRRSHDAGLVKVDAMEPVIVRNNFFEEKSGWGLDLDDGASNYEIYNNLCVGVSMKLREGAFRTIYNNIWVNGANSPCFHVGNEDNHDRYFNNITVMTIAHQKPENDLNISMGESFGEIYTLIAVPANGPWLEQIDSNCFYSDLGNFVARVRFRQEQDDQNTDGKKAEKYSLEEWRKLGFDRNSVFADPLFVDPLNKDYRVKPESPALKLGFKNFEMGNWGLTDEFPAPWRN
;
A
#
# COMPACT_ATOMS: atom_id res chain seq x y z
N MET A 1 7.13 -15.73 15.44
CA MET A 1 7.27 -14.37 15.98
C MET A 1 8.66 -14.14 16.54
N ASN A 2 9.09 -12.90 16.64
CA ASN A 2 10.34 -12.47 17.26
C ASN A 2 11.58 -13.08 16.59
N ASN A 3 11.71 -12.91 15.29
CA ASN A 3 12.83 -13.42 14.50
C ASN A 3 13.62 -12.27 13.88
N LEU A 4 14.94 -12.46 13.80
CA LEU A 4 15.85 -11.65 13.01
C LEU A 4 16.09 -12.38 11.68
N ILE A 5 15.67 -11.78 10.57
CA ILE A 5 15.74 -12.38 9.23
C ILE A 5 16.41 -11.39 8.29
N HIS A 6 17.57 -11.74 7.76
CA HIS A 6 18.30 -10.84 6.87
C HIS A 6 19.25 -11.58 5.93
N ASP A 7 19.71 -10.89 4.88
CA ASP A 7 20.69 -11.36 3.93
C ASP A 7 20.38 -12.75 3.36
N CYS A 8 19.10 -13.01 3.12
CA CYS A 8 18.62 -14.26 2.52
C CYS A 8 18.58 -14.15 0.98
N GLY A 9 18.36 -15.28 0.30
CA GLY A 9 18.17 -15.29 -1.16
C GLY A 9 19.44 -15.10 -1.97
N PHE A 10 20.54 -15.68 -1.53
CA PHE A 10 21.84 -15.58 -2.20
C PHE A 10 21.79 -16.08 -3.65
N PHE A 11 21.14 -17.20 -3.89
CA PHE A 11 20.97 -17.81 -5.21
C PHE A 11 19.59 -17.57 -5.80
N GLY A 12 18.53 -17.87 -5.04
CA GLY A 12 17.13 -17.67 -5.45
C GLY A 12 16.66 -16.28 -5.03
N LYS A 13 16.52 -15.36 -5.99
CA LYS A 13 16.13 -13.96 -5.70
C LYS A 13 14.64 -13.77 -5.47
N GLN A 14 13.82 -14.68 -5.94
CA GLN A 14 12.34 -14.65 -5.81
C GLN A 14 11.89 -15.21 -4.45
N ILE A 15 12.33 -14.59 -3.37
CA ILE A 15 12.03 -15.01 -2.00
C ILE A 15 11.44 -13.88 -1.16
N ALA A 16 10.91 -14.26 0.00
CA ALA A 16 10.57 -13.35 1.08
C ALA A 16 11.16 -13.86 2.41
N GLY A 17 11.39 -12.96 3.36
CA GLY A 17 11.82 -13.33 4.70
C GLY A 17 10.79 -14.21 5.40
N VAL A 18 9.51 -13.90 5.24
CA VAL A 18 8.38 -14.76 5.62
C VAL A 18 7.50 -14.95 4.40
N TYR A 19 7.28 -16.19 3.99
CA TYR A 19 6.39 -16.54 2.89
C TYR A 19 5.21 -17.36 3.39
N ILE A 20 4.00 -16.84 3.19
CA ILE A 20 2.74 -17.49 3.58
C ILE A 20 2.02 -17.93 2.31
N SER A 21 1.80 -19.23 2.16
CA SER A 21 1.07 -19.78 1.02
C SER A 21 0.24 -20.98 1.47
N ARG A 22 -0.96 -21.10 0.94
CA ARG A 22 -1.90 -22.21 1.22
C ARG A 22 -2.10 -22.48 2.71
N ALA A 23 -2.22 -21.42 3.48
CA ALA A 23 -2.36 -21.45 4.93
C ALA A 23 -3.52 -20.55 5.38
N ARG A 24 -3.92 -20.66 6.62
CA ARG A 24 -4.96 -19.84 7.24
C ARG A 24 -4.53 -19.46 8.66
N ARG A 25 -4.86 -18.23 9.07
CA ARG A 25 -4.65 -17.73 10.45
C ARG A 25 -3.20 -17.81 10.90
N ILE A 26 -2.27 -17.45 10.03
CA ILE A 26 -0.85 -17.33 10.38
C ILE A 26 -0.61 -15.96 10.99
N THR A 27 0.13 -15.92 12.10
CA THR A 27 0.59 -14.67 12.69
C THR A 27 2.08 -14.51 12.45
N ALA A 28 2.48 -13.40 11.82
CA ALA A 28 3.87 -12.96 11.72
C ALA A 28 4.02 -11.66 12.51
N SER A 29 4.68 -11.73 13.66
CA SER A 29 4.77 -10.61 14.59
C SER A 29 6.15 -10.42 15.18
N TYR A 30 6.50 -9.16 15.47
CA TYR A 30 7.76 -8.77 16.12
C TYR A 30 9.01 -9.27 15.38
N ASN A 31 8.97 -9.37 14.06
CA ASN A 31 10.14 -9.75 13.28
C ASN A 31 10.87 -8.49 12.83
N HIS A 32 12.20 -8.57 12.84
CA HIS A 32 13.06 -7.58 12.18
C HIS A 32 13.58 -8.21 10.89
N ILE A 33 13.16 -7.67 9.75
CA ILE A 33 13.45 -8.25 8.42
C ILE A 33 14.11 -7.18 7.57
N TYR A 34 15.30 -7.48 7.04
CA TYR A 34 16.02 -6.52 6.21
C TYR A 34 17.00 -7.17 5.24
N ASN A 35 17.57 -6.36 4.34
CA ASN A 35 18.52 -6.81 3.31
C ASN A 35 17.98 -7.96 2.46
N MET A 36 16.74 -7.84 2.01
CA MET A 36 16.12 -8.87 1.18
C MET A 36 16.24 -8.52 -0.31
N PRO A 37 16.52 -9.49 -1.18
CA PRO A 37 16.58 -9.24 -2.62
C PRO A 37 15.21 -8.87 -3.21
N ARG A 38 14.11 -9.32 -2.58
CA ARG A 38 12.73 -9.08 -3.01
C ARG A 38 11.87 -8.61 -1.82
N ALA A 39 10.95 -9.38 -1.33
CA ALA A 39 10.01 -8.96 -0.29
C ALA A 39 10.48 -9.29 1.13
N GLY A 40 10.05 -8.50 2.10
CA GLY A 40 10.19 -8.83 3.51
C GLY A 40 9.19 -9.91 3.93
N ILE A 41 7.90 -9.63 3.78
CA ILE A 41 6.81 -10.60 4.01
C ILE A 41 6.00 -10.72 2.72
N CYS A 42 5.65 -11.95 2.35
CA CYS A 42 4.83 -12.21 1.17
C CYS A 42 3.71 -13.19 1.48
N ILE A 43 2.49 -12.85 1.05
CA ILE A 43 1.32 -13.75 1.05
C ILE A 43 1.02 -14.13 -0.40
N GLY A 44 1.25 -15.40 -0.75
CA GLY A 44 1.07 -15.90 -2.11
C GLY A 44 -0.27 -16.60 -2.32
N ASP A 45 -0.78 -16.48 -3.55
CA ASP A 45 -1.93 -17.22 -4.06
C ASP A 45 -3.25 -17.03 -3.28
N GLY A 46 -3.45 -15.84 -2.69
CA GLY A 46 -4.72 -15.38 -2.13
C GLY A 46 -5.39 -16.32 -1.12
N THR A 47 -4.61 -16.91 -0.25
CA THR A 47 -5.05 -18.06 0.51
C THR A 47 -5.79 -17.74 1.80
N TRP A 48 -6.90 -18.33 1.95
CA TRP A 48 -7.82 -18.56 3.07
C TRP A 48 -8.02 -17.41 4.07
N GLY A 49 -7.08 -16.47 4.19
CA GLY A 49 -7.18 -15.30 5.05
C GLY A 49 -6.96 -15.55 6.55
N GLY A 50 -7.38 -14.58 7.35
CA GLY A 50 -7.21 -14.58 8.80
C GLY A 50 -5.77 -14.43 9.27
N HIS A 51 -4.86 -14.03 8.37
CA HIS A 51 -3.46 -13.77 8.75
C HIS A 51 -3.36 -12.45 9.52
N VAL A 52 -2.43 -12.40 10.47
CA VAL A 52 -2.09 -11.18 11.22
C VAL A 52 -0.62 -10.87 11.05
N ILE A 53 -0.33 -9.71 10.47
CA ILE A 53 1.00 -9.17 10.24
C ILE A 53 1.13 -7.93 11.11
N GLU A 54 1.86 -8.04 12.22
CA GLU A 54 1.87 -6.94 13.19
C GLU A 54 3.19 -6.77 13.91
N PHE A 55 3.49 -5.55 14.32
CA PHE A 55 4.68 -5.16 15.08
C PHE A 55 6.01 -5.59 14.42
N ASN A 56 6.03 -5.74 13.10
CA ASN A 56 7.27 -6.03 12.39
C ASN A 56 7.98 -4.73 12.04
N HIS A 57 9.31 -4.76 12.03
CA HIS A 57 10.15 -3.76 11.40
C HIS A 57 10.75 -4.35 10.13
N ILE A 58 10.42 -3.79 8.99
CA ILE A 58 10.86 -4.30 7.68
C ILE A 58 11.47 -3.16 6.87
N HIS A 59 12.72 -3.35 6.42
CA HIS A 59 13.41 -2.31 5.66
C HIS A 59 14.45 -2.90 4.70
N ASN A 60 14.91 -2.06 3.76
CA ASN A 60 15.94 -2.41 2.78
C ASN A 60 15.64 -3.72 2.05
N THR A 61 14.45 -3.77 1.48
CA THR A 61 13.97 -4.86 0.63
C THR A 61 14.11 -4.48 -0.85
N CYS A 62 13.67 -5.32 -1.76
CA CYS A 62 13.72 -5.05 -3.21
C CYS A 62 15.12 -4.64 -3.73
N ARG A 63 16.18 -5.18 -3.14
CA ARG A 63 17.56 -4.82 -3.49
C ARG A 63 17.97 -5.30 -4.86
N GLU A 64 17.33 -6.33 -5.39
CA GLU A 64 17.70 -6.97 -6.66
C GLU A 64 16.51 -7.19 -7.59
N THR A 65 15.30 -6.87 -7.13
CA THR A 65 14.09 -6.90 -7.95
C THR A 65 13.36 -5.57 -7.81
N GLY A 66 12.88 -5.06 -8.87
CA GLY A 66 12.23 -3.78 -8.90
C GLY A 66 10.71 -3.82 -8.71
N ASP A 67 10.12 -4.97 -8.69
CA ASP A 67 8.71 -5.22 -8.48
C ASP A 67 8.50 -5.78 -7.07
N HIS A 68 7.54 -5.33 -6.33
CA HIS A 68 7.23 -5.66 -4.95
C HIS A 68 7.67 -4.62 -3.92
N GLY A 69 7.65 -4.98 -2.64
CA GLY A 69 7.96 -4.09 -1.53
C GLY A 69 8.25 -4.85 -0.24
N PRO A 70 8.40 -4.17 0.88
CA PRO A 70 8.57 -4.79 2.19
C PRO A 70 7.42 -5.73 2.56
N PHE A 71 6.19 -5.42 2.12
CA PHE A 71 5.05 -6.32 2.16
C PHE A 71 4.50 -6.52 0.75
N ASN A 72 4.30 -7.76 0.36
CA ASN A 72 3.72 -8.11 -0.93
C ASN A 72 2.66 -9.20 -0.77
N ALA A 73 1.61 -9.12 -1.56
CA ALA A 73 0.56 -10.14 -1.62
C ALA A 73 -0.01 -10.25 -3.02
N TRP A 74 -0.48 -11.42 -3.40
CA TRP A 74 -1.28 -11.63 -4.61
C TRP A 74 -2.36 -12.67 -4.39
N GLY A 75 -3.43 -12.60 -5.18
CA GLY A 75 -4.57 -13.49 -5.04
C GLY A 75 -5.22 -13.84 -6.37
N ARG A 76 -4.45 -14.36 -7.32
CA ARG A 76 -4.79 -14.42 -8.74
C ARG A 76 -5.86 -15.41 -9.18
N ASP A 77 -6.15 -16.42 -8.40
CA ASP A 77 -6.77 -17.66 -8.91
C ASP A 77 -8.15 -17.51 -9.52
N LYS A 78 -8.97 -16.59 -9.04
CA LYS A 78 -10.37 -16.46 -9.47
C LYS A 78 -10.56 -15.68 -10.75
N TYR A 79 -9.59 -14.87 -11.10
CA TYR A 79 -9.72 -13.90 -12.17
C TYR A 79 -8.81 -14.17 -13.35
N TRP A 80 -7.91 -15.15 -13.23
CA TRP A 80 -6.99 -15.51 -14.28
C TRP A 80 -7.65 -16.44 -15.30
N CYS A 81 -7.80 -15.94 -16.49
CA CYS A 81 -8.14 -16.75 -17.63
C CYS A 81 -6.87 -17.18 -18.34
N LEU A 82 -6.51 -18.43 -18.22
CA LEU A 82 -5.30 -19.02 -18.79
C LEU A 82 -5.22 -18.94 -20.32
N SER A 83 -6.33 -18.70 -21.00
CA SER A 83 -6.39 -18.83 -22.45
C SER A 83 -6.14 -17.54 -23.23
N GLN A 84 -5.78 -16.43 -22.57
CA GLN A 84 -5.98 -15.17 -23.26
C GLN A 84 -4.99 -14.09 -22.95
N SER A 85 -3.92 -14.08 -23.69
CA SER A 85 -2.97 -12.97 -23.76
C SER A 85 -3.55 -11.60 -24.18
N HIS A 86 -4.81 -11.55 -24.59
CA HIS A 86 -5.38 -10.36 -25.23
C HIS A 86 -6.65 -9.80 -24.59
N MET A 87 -7.12 -10.41 -23.50
CA MET A 87 -8.27 -9.82 -22.82
C MET A 87 -7.84 -9.02 -21.59
N PRO A 88 -8.37 -7.84 -21.43
CA PRO A 88 -8.10 -6.96 -20.32
C PRO A 88 -8.43 -7.65 -18.98
N TYR A 89 -7.55 -7.49 -18.00
CA TYR A 89 -7.73 -8.01 -16.64
C TYR A 89 -9.08 -7.64 -16.04
N THR A 90 -9.53 -6.46 -16.34
CA THR A 90 -10.72 -5.85 -15.80
C THR A 90 -12.03 -6.37 -16.37
N ILE A 91 -12.05 -6.84 -17.61
CA ILE A 91 -13.27 -7.36 -18.25
C ILE A 91 -13.64 -8.77 -17.77
N ARG A 92 -12.72 -9.45 -17.09
CA ARG A 92 -12.89 -10.85 -16.69
C ARG A 92 -13.33 -11.07 -15.28
N ARG A 93 -13.42 -10.00 -14.53
CA ARG A 93 -13.99 -10.09 -13.20
C ARG A 93 -15.43 -10.50 -13.33
N SER A 94 -15.80 -11.51 -12.58
CA SER A 94 -17.19 -11.69 -12.20
C SER A 94 -17.72 -10.33 -11.74
N HIS A 95 -18.89 -9.94 -12.18
CA HIS A 95 -19.60 -8.77 -11.66
C HIS A 95 -19.92 -8.90 -10.17
N ASP A 96 -19.60 -10.02 -9.56
CA ASP A 96 -19.80 -10.28 -8.13
C ASP A 96 -18.46 -10.25 -7.39
N ALA A 97 -18.15 -9.09 -6.80
CA ALA A 97 -16.97 -8.91 -5.97
C ALA A 97 -16.95 -9.88 -4.76
N GLY A 98 -18.08 -10.39 -4.34
CA GLY A 98 -18.20 -11.34 -3.23
C GLY A 98 -17.46 -12.66 -3.48
N LEU A 99 -17.24 -13.03 -4.75
CA LEU A 99 -16.50 -14.23 -5.10
C LEU A 99 -15.06 -14.25 -4.56
N VAL A 100 -14.44 -13.10 -4.35
CA VAL A 100 -13.09 -13.05 -3.78
C VAL A 100 -13.03 -13.60 -2.36
N LYS A 101 -14.14 -13.61 -1.64
CA LYS A 101 -14.22 -14.12 -0.26
C LYS A 101 -14.34 -15.64 -0.18
N VAL A 102 -14.48 -16.33 -1.29
CA VAL A 102 -14.58 -17.80 -1.31
C VAL A 102 -13.29 -18.45 -0.83
N ASP A 103 -12.14 -17.89 -1.13
CA ASP A 103 -10.83 -18.36 -0.65
C ASP A 103 -10.06 -17.31 0.18
N ALA A 104 -10.59 -16.09 0.34
CA ALA A 104 -10.13 -15.10 1.31
C ALA A 104 -11.25 -14.87 2.35
N MET A 105 -11.64 -15.92 3.05
CA MET A 105 -12.84 -15.96 3.90
C MET A 105 -12.78 -15.05 5.11
N GLU A 106 -11.59 -14.83 5.66
CA GLU A 106 -11.34 -13.93 6.78
C GLU A 106 -10.38 -12.83 6.34
N PRO A 107 -10.51 -11.61 6.83
CA PRO A 107 -9.60 -10.54 6.44
C PRO A 107 -8.16 -10.84 6.85
N VAL A 108 -7.22 -10.46 6.01
CA VAL A 108 -5.81 -10.36 6.37
C VAL A 108 -5.60 -9.01 7.06
N ILE A 109 -5.06 -9.05 8.26
CA ILE A 109 -4.81 -7.85 9.08
C ILE A 109 -3.33 -7.48 8.99
N VAL A 110 -3.04 -6.27 8.54
CA VAL A 110 -1.70 -5.68 8.51
C VAL A 110 -1.71 -4.44 9.39
N ARG A 111 -1.16 -4.53 10.59
CA ARG A 111 -1.27 -3.44 11.57
C ARG A 111 -0.03 -3.26 12.43
N ASN A 112 0.14 -2.04 12.94
CA ASN A 112 1.21 -1.70 13.89
C ASN A 112 2.60 -2.12 13.39
N ASN A 113 2.85 -2.07 12.09
CA ASN A 113 4.17 -2.34 11.54
C ASN A 113 4.90 -1.04 11.25
N PHE A 114 6.22 -1.13 11.21
CA PHE A 114 7.09 -0.10 10.66
C PHE A 114 7.72 -0.62 9.37
N PHE A 115 7.35 0.01 8.26
CA PHE A 115 7.92 -0.22 6.95
C PHE A 115 8.78 0.96 6.55
N GLU A 116 10.04 0.71 6.24
CA GLU A 116 10.99 1.72 5.80
C GLU A 116 11.69 1.26 4.53
N GLU A 117 11.49 1.98 3.43
CA GLU A 117 12.02 1.58 2.13
C GLU A 117 12.37 2.82 1.28
N LYS A 118 13.18 2.62 0.26
CA LYS A 118 13.53 3.67 -0.70
C LYS A 118 13.15 3.32 -2.14
N SER A 119 12.73 2.08 -2.38
CA SER A 119 12.43 1.56 -3.72
C SER A 119 11.27 0.60 -3.69
N GLY A 120 10.74 0.25 -4.86
CA GLY A 120 9.62 -0.67 -4.99
C GLY A 120 8.25 -0.04 -4.73
N TRP A 121 7.22 -0.89 -4.68
CA TRP A 121 5.83 -0.49 -4.53
C TRP A 121 5.41 -0.23 -3.08
N GLY A 122 6.22 -0.64 -2.13
CA GLY A 122 5.86 -0.52 -0.72
C GLY A 122 4.94 -1.64 -0.23
N LEU A 123 3.73 -1.32 0.20
CA LEU A 123 2.71 -2.32 0.46
C LEU A 123 2.04 -2.68 -0.87
N ASP A 124 2.44 -3.79 -1.43
CA ASP A 124 2.04 -4.25 -2.76
C ASP A 124 0.96 -5.34 -2.67
N LEU A 125 -0.29 -4.95 -2.81
CA LEU A 125 -1.42 -5.86 -2.95
C LEU A 125 -1.69 -6.08 -4.43
N ASP A 126 -1.02 -7.07 -5.00
CA ASP A 126 -0.99 -7.37 -6.42
C ASP A 126 -2.04 -8.40 -6.84
N ASP A 127 -2.30 -8.49 -8.14
CA ASP A 127 -3.05 -9.55 -8.82
C ASP A 127 -4.31 -10.04 -8.08
N GLY A 128 -5.18 -9.14 -7.66
CA GLY A 128 -6.46 -9.50 -7.05
C GLY A 128 -6.40 -9.80 -5.54
N ALA A 129 -5.31 -9.42 -4.84
CA ALA A 129 -5.25 -9.53 -3.38
C ALA A 129 -6.43 -8.80 -2.74
N SER A 130 -7.27 -9.52 -2.00
CA SER A 130 -8.56 -9.07 -1.52
C SER A 130 -8.81 -9.44 -0.07
N ASN A 131 -9.76 -8.73 0.56
CA ASN A 131 -10.17 -8.89 1.95
C ASN A 131 -9.05 -8.59 2.94
N TYR A 132 -8.62 -7.32 2.96
CA TYR A 132 -7.56 -6.82 3.82
C TYR A 132 -8.05 -5.69 4.74
N GLU A 133 -7.53 -5.66 5.96
CA GLU A 133 -7.60 -4.51 6.88
C GLU A 133 -6.18 -4.03 7.19
N ILE A 134 -5.85 -2.80 6.81
CA ILE A 134 -4.51 -2.22 6.91
C ILE A 134 -4.60 -0.95 7.76
N TYR A 135 -4.05 -0.98 8.98
CA TYR A 135 -4.17 0.16 9.88
C TYR A 135 -3.04 0.29 10.90
N ASN A 136 -2.87 1.49 11.43
CA ASN A 136 -1.84 1.82 12.42
C ASN A 136 -0.42 1.47 11.96
N ASN A 137 -0.14 1.52 10.66
CA ASN A 137 1.22 1.30 10.17
C ASN A 137 1.93 2.63 9.97
N LEU A 138 3.21 2.66 10.29
CA LEU A 138 4.13 3.72 9.90
C LEU A 138 4.89 3.28 8.64
N CYS A 139 4.79 4.08 7.59
CA CYS A 139 5.37 3.80 6.28
C CYS A 139 6.25 4.98 5.87
N VAL A 140 7.57 4.81 5.92
CA VAL A 140 8.55 5.85 5.57
C VAL A 140 9.29 5.47 4.30
N GLY A 141 9.20 6.30 3.27
CA GLY A 141 9.67 5.99 1.92
C GLY A 141 8.82 4.94 1.20
N VAL A 142 7.77 4.47 1.82
CA VAL A 142 6.90 3.38 1.38
C VAL A 142 5.56 3.96 0.93
N SER A 143 5.07 3.49 -0.20
CA SER A 143 3.72 3.75 -0.66
C SER A 143 2.85 2.47 -0.65
N MET A 144 1.73 2.52 -1.32
CA MET A 144 0.82 1.39 -1.42
C MET A 144 0.34 1.22 -2.85
N LYS A 145 0.30 -0.03 -3.32
CA LYS A 145 -0.37 -0.41 -4.57
C LYS A 145 -1.52 -1.36 -4.24
N LEU A 146 -2.71 -0.99 -4.63
CA LEU A 146 -3.90 -1.83 -4.62
C LEU A 146 -4.24 -2.18 -6.06
N ARG A 147 -3.68 -3.25 -6.55
CA ARG A 147 -4.01 -3.76 -7.87
C ARG A 147 -5.34 -4.51 -7.79
N GLU A 148 -5.87 -4.95 -8.92
CA GLU A 148 -7.18 -5.61 -8.99
C GLU A 148 -7.50 -6.42 -7.72
N GLY A 149 -8.58 -6.18 -7.07
CA GLY A 149 -8.96 -6.80 -5.81
C GLY A 149 -10.19 -6.10 -5.26
N ALA A 150 -10.65 -6.55 -4.10
CA ALA A 150 -11.83 -5.98 -3.47
C ALA A 150 -11.80 -6.15 -1.95
N PHE A 151 -12.67 -5.39 -1.26
CA PHE A 151 -12.84 -5.45 0.20
C PHE A 151 -11.56 -5.13 0.97
N ARG A 152 -10.84 -4.08 0.56
CA ARG A 152 -9.65 -3.61 1.26
C ARG A 152 -9.99 -2.33 2.03
N THR A 153 -9.81 -2.37 3.34
CA THR A 153 -10.06 -1.23 4.22
C THR A 153 -8.74 -0.73 4.79
N ILE A 154 -8.36 0.49 4.41
CA ILE A 154 -7.08 1.11 4.75
C ILE A 154 -7.35 2.38 5.57
N TYR A 155 -6.98 2.38 6.83
CA TYR A 155 -7.27 3.50 7.70
C TYR A 155 -6.22 3.71 8.80
N ASN A 156 -6.13 4.92 9.28
CA ASN A 156 -5.28 5.30 10.41
C ASN A 156 -3.79 4.94 10.22
N ASN A 157 -3.28 5.00 8.98
CA ASN A 157 -1.87 4.82 8.70
C ASN A 157 -1.19 6.18 8.49
N ILE A 158 0.13 6.17 8.60
CA ILE A 158 1.00 7.31 8.30
C ILE A 158 1.91 6.93 7.13
N TRP A 159 1.81 7.68 6.04
CA TRP A 159 2.61 7.55 4.83
C TRP A 159 3.50 8.78 4.69
N VAL A 160 4.81 8.57 4.75
CA VAL A 160 5.80 9.66 4.66
C VAL A 160 6.73 9.41 3.50
N ASN A 161 6.74 10.31 2.54
CA ASN A 161 7.70 10.32 1.43
C ASN A 161 7.76 9.00 0.65
N GLY A 162 6.63 8.36 0.42
CA GLY A 162 6.56 7.22 -0.47
C GLY A 162 7.08 7.58 -1.87
N ALA A 163 7.86 6.70 -2.48
CA ALA A 163 8.41 6.90 -3.82
C ALA A 163 7.30 7.05 -4.88
N ASN A 164 6.16 6.44 -4.62
CA ASN A 164 4.93 6.58 -5.41
C ASN A 164 3.80 7.01 -4.48
N SER A 165 2.85 7.76 -4.98
CA SER A 165 1.59 8.00 -4.27
C SER A 165 0.82 6.68 -4.08
N PRO A 166 -0.10 6.57 -3.10
CA PRO A 166 -1.03 5.46 -3.04
C PRO A 166 -1.68 5.24 -4.40
N CYS A 167 -1.48 4.04 -4.96
CA CYS A 167 -1.90 3.68 -6.30
C CYS A 167 -3.05 2.67 -6.24
N PHE A 168 -4.18 3.06 -6.81
CA PHE A 168 -5.39 2.24 -6.87
C PHE A 168 -5.65 1.82 -8.32
N HIS A 169 -5.61 0.52 -8.61
CA HIS A 169 -6.12 -0.02 -9.86
C HIS A 169 -7.61 -0.32 -9.69
N VAL A 170 -8.43 0.60 -10.17
CA VAL A 170 -9.88 0.56 -10.02
C VAL A 170 -10.49 -0.31 -11.11
N GLY A 171 -10.32 -1.61 -10.99
CA GLY A 171 -10.81 -2.52 -12.03
C GLY A 171 -12.31 -2.72 -12.04
N ASN A 172 -13.01 -2.53 -10.92
CA ASN A 172 -14.45 -2.70 -10.77
C ASN A 172 -15.07 -1.55 -10.00
N GLU A 173 -16.29 -1.20 -10.36
CA GLU A 173 -17.09 -0.17 -9.68
C GLU A 173 -17.52 -0.62 -8.28
N ASP A 174 -17.67 -1.92 -8.06
CA ASP A 174 -18.12 -2.57 -6.82
C ASP A 174 -16.97 -3.22 -6.03
N ASN A 175 -15.77 -2.64 -6.06
CA ASN A 175 -14.60 -3.21 -5.38
C ASN A 175 -14.67 -3.15 -3.84
N HIS A 176 -15.55 -2.34 -3.27
CA HIS A 176 -15.69 -2.15 -1.83
C HIS A 176 -14.39 -1.73 -1.11
N ASP A 177 -13.48 -1.05 -1.81
CA ASP A 177 -12.26 -0.54 -1.22
C ASP A 177 -12.54 0.78 -0.48
N ARG A 178 -11.94 0.91 0.71
CA ARG A 178 -12.11 2.07 1.59
C ARG A 178 -10.76 2.60 2.06
N TYR A 179 -10.59 3.91 1.93
CA TYR A 179 -9.36 4.61 2.34
C TYR A 179 -9.72 5.88 3.13
N PHE A 180 -9.48 5.90 4.45
CA PHE A 180 -9.91 7.01 5.31
C PHE A 180 -9.05 7.16 6.56
N ASN A 181 -9.07 8.35 7.15
CA ASN A 181 -8.32 8.69 8.37
C ASN A 181 -6.82 8.41 8.26
N ASN A 182 -6.24 8.50 7.08
CA ASN A 182 -4.80 8.34 6.90
C ASN A 182 -4.11 9.72 6.89
N ILE A 183 -2.83 9.72 7.21
CA ILE A 183 -1.95 10.88 7.03
C ILE A 183 -1.00 10.57 5.88
N THR A 184 -0.90 11.46 4.89
CA THR A 184 0.05 11.36 3.78
C THR A 184 0.88 12.63 3.70
N VAL A 185 2.19 12.49 3.85
CA VAL A 185 3.15 13.59 3.80
C VAL A 185 4.15 13.37 2.69
N MET A 186 4.29 14.35 1.80
CA MET A 186 5.24 14.36 0.70
C MET A 186 6.13 15.60 0.81
N THR A 187 7.42 15.43 1.07
CA THR A 187 8.37 16.54 1.23
C THR A 187 9.43 16.55 0.13
N ILE A 188 9.92 17.73 -0.22
CA ILE A 188 10.91 17.96 -1.29
C ILE A 188 12.23 17.21 -1.05
N ALA A 189 12.56 16.93 0.21
CA ALA A 189 13.77 16.19 0.57
C ALA A 189 13.85 14.78 -0.01
N HIS A 190 12.72 14.26 -0.51
CA HIS A 190 12.63 12.97 -1.20
C HIS A 190 12.48 13.16 -2.71
N GLN A 191 13.42 13.88 -3.31
CA GLN A 191 13.58 13.82 -4.77
C GLN A 191 14.07 12.41 -5.14
N LYS A 192 13.50 11.90 -6.22
CA LYS A 192 13.81 10.64 -6.88
C LYS A 192 15.29 10.27 -6.81
N PRO A 193 15.67 9.09 -6.29
CA PRO A 193 17.01 8.57 -6.48
C PRO A 193 17.31 8.43 -7.98
N GLU A 194 18.45 8.90 -8.45
CA GLU A 194 18.81 8.88 -9.87
C GLU A 194 18.85 7.49 -10.52
N ASN A 195 18.73 6.42 -9.75
CA ASN A 195 18.89 5.03 -10.17
C ASN A 195 17.71 4.10 -9.85
N ASP A 196 16.51 4.62 -9.66
CA ASP A 196 15.35 3.75 -9.41
C ASP A 196 14.87 3.11 -10.72
N LEU A 197 15.19 1.84 -10.90
CA LEU A 197 14.88 1.04 -12.10
C LEU A 197 13.37 0.80 -12.32
N ASN A 198 12.52 1.16 -11.37
CA ASN A 198 11.08 0.90 -11.40
C ASN A 198 10.23 2.08 -11.83
N ILE A 199 10.81 3.10 -12.39
CA ILE A 199 10.07 4.29 -12.75
C ILE A 199 9.53 4.19 -14.19
N SER A 200 8.88 3.12 -14.52
CA SER A 200 7.92 3.14 -15.63
C SER A 200 6.66 3.96 -15.31
N MET A 201 6.47 4.33 -14.05
CA MET A 201 5.42 5.26 -13.58
C MET A 201 5.95 6.67 -13.27
N GLY A 202 7.06 7.04 -13.87
CA GLY A 202 7.96 8.16 -13.56
C GLY A 202 7.42 9.59 -13.57
N GLU A 203 6.15 9.81 -13.35
CA GLU A 203 5.54 11.14 -13.34
C GLU A 203 4.69 11.39 -12.07
N SER A 204 4.73 10.52 -11.06
CA SER A 204 3.86 10.63 -9.88
C SER A 204 4.48 11.38 -8.70
N PHE A 205 5.62 12.02 -8.87
CA PHE A 205 6.26 12.80 -7.82
C PHE A 205 5.40 14.01 -7.43
N GLY A 206 5.06 14.10 -6.16
CA GLY A 206 4.19 15.15 -5.63
C GLY A 206 2.69 14.90 -5.79
N GLU A 207 2.29 13.77 -6.35
CA GLU A 207 0.89 13.36 -6.43
C GLU A 207 0.48 12.65 -5.12
N ILE A 208 -0.68 13.03 -4.59
CA ILE A 208 -1.23 12.42 -3.37
C ILE A 208 -1.88 11.07 -3.69
N TYR A 209 -2.53 10.97 -4.86
CA TYR A 209 -3.14 9.75 -5.35
C TYR A 209 -2.82 9.48 -6.81
N THR A 210 -2.69 8.20 -7.14
CA THR A 210 -2.73 7.71 -8.51
C THR A 210 -3.83 6.66 -8.64
N LEU A 211 -4.78 6.89 -9.54
CA LEU A 211 -5.82 5.92 -9.88
C LEU A 211 -5.61 5.45 -11.33
N ILE A 212 -5.66 4.14 -11.54
CA ILE A 212 -5.39 3.52 -12.86
C ILE A 212 -6.56 2.61 -13.24
N ALA A 213 -6.81 2.49 -14.53
CA ALA A 213 -7.88 1.68 -15.11
C ALA A 213 -9.28 2.03 -14.59
N VAL A 214 -9.47 3.32 -14.32
CA VAL A 214 -10.71 3.85 -13.76
C VAL A 214 -11.85 3.74 -14.78
N PRO A 215 -13.01 3.19 -14.41
CA PRO A 215 -14.16 3.20 -15.30
C PRO A 215 -14.65 4.63 -15.57
N ALA A 216 -15.31 4.83 -16.73
CA ALA A 216 -15.78 6.16 -17.11
C ALA A 216 -16.78 6.76 -16.12
N ASN A 217 -17.54 5.92 -15.44
CA ASN A 217 -18.53 6.31 -14.43
C ASN A 217 -18.10 5.81 -13.05
N GLY A 218 -18.26 6.64 -12.01
CA GLY A 218 -18.03 6.27 -10.63
C GLY A 218 -19.24 5.54 -10.00
N PRO A 219 -19.17 5.19 -8.72
CA PRO A 219 -18.05 5.44 -7.82
C PRO A 219 -16.86 4.51 -8.09
N TRP A 220 -15.65 5.02 -7.91
CA TRP A 220 -14.42 4.25 -8.15
C TRP A 220 -13.92 3.49 -6.92
N LEU A 221 -14.29 3.96 -5.75
CA LEU A 221 -14.02 3.39 -4.44
C LEU A 221 -15.27 3.57 -3.58
N GLU A 222 -15.49 2.66 -2.65
CA GLU A 222 -16.64 2.77 -1.72
C GLU A 222 -16.47 3.98 -0.80
N GLN A 223 -15.24 4.23 -0.34
CA GLN A 223 -14.95 5.39 0.49
C GLN A 223 -13.52 5.88 0.27
N ILE A 224 -13.37 7.18 0.06
CA ILE A 224 -12.10 7.88 0.17
C ILE A 224 -12.39 9.25 0.79
N ASP A 225 -12.06 9.42 2.09
CA ASP A 225 -12.44 10.62 2.84
C ASP A 225 -11.72 10.72 4.19
N SER A 226 -11.81 11.89 4.81
CA SER A 226 -11.30 12.15 6.17
C SER A 226 -9.79 11.91 6.30
N ASN A 227 -9.02 12.19 5.26
CA ASN A 227 -7.57 12.06 5.23
C ASN A 227 -6.89 13.42 5.46
N CYS A 228 -5.69 13.39 6.02
CA CYS A 228 -4.85 14.57 6.19
C CYS A 228 -3.67 14.49 5.22
N PHE A 229 -3.53 15.48 4.35
CA PHE A 229 -2.46 15.56 3.36
C PHE A 229 -1.56 16.75 3.63
N TYR A 230 -0.26 16.59 3.39
CA TYR A 230 0.68 17.67 3.39
C TYR A 230 1.76 17.47 2.34
N SER A 231 2.14 18.54 1.67
CA SER A 231 3.25 18.55 0.73
C SER A 231 3.96 19.90 0.76
N ASP A 232 5.27 19.89 0.76
CA ASP A 232 6.08 21.11 0.59
C ASP A 232 5.90 21.75 -0.80
N LEU A 233 5.39 20.99 -1.77
CA LEU A 233 5.05 21.51 -3.10
C LEU A 233 3.76 22.35 -3.08
N GLY A 234 3.06 22.39 -1.95
CA GLY A 234 1.91 23.26 -1.72
C GLY A 234 0.62 22.86 -2.42
N ASN A 235 0.60 21.73 -3.14
CA ASN A 235 -0.56 21.33 -3.93
C ASN A 235 -0.99 19.89 -3.65
N PHE A 236 -2.31 19.69 -3.60
CA PHE A 236 -2.91 18.38 -3.73
C PHE A 236 -3.05 18.05 -5.23
N VAL A 237 -2.61 16.89 -5.62
CA VAL A 237 -2.84 16.36 -6.98
C VAL A 237 -3.31 14.91 -6.88
N ALA A 238 -4.47 14.64 -7.45
CA ALA A 238 -4.91 13.29 -7.75
C ALA A 238 -4.79 13.04 -9.25
N ARG A 239 -4.07 12.00 -9.64
CA ARG A 239 -3.87 11.60 -11.02
C ARG A 239 -4.77 10.43 -11.35
N VAL A 240 -5.51 10.54 -12.44
CA VAL A 240 -6.48 9.53 -12.87
C VAL A 240 -6.21 9.12 -14.31
N ARG A 241 -6.07 7.81 -14.52
CA ARG A 241 -6.01 7.21 -15.87
C ARG A 241 -7.25 6.37 -16.10
N PHE A 242 -8.07 6.78 -17.03
CA PHE A 242 -9.30 6.07 -17.37
C PHE A 242 -9.01 4.83 -18.23
N ARG A 243 -9.83 3.81 -18.02
CA ARG A 243 -9.82 2.59 -18.83
C ARG A 243 -10.07 2.93 -20.31
N GLN A 244 -9.40 2.22 -21.19
CA GLN A 244 -9.74 2.21 -22.60
C GLN A 244 -10.66 1.02 -22.90
N GLU A 245 -11.66 1.20 -23.74
CA GLU A 245 -12.63 0.15 -24.09
C GLU A 245 -12.00 -1.06 -24.82
N GLN A 246 -10.85 -0.89 -25.43
CA GLN A 246 -10.22 -1.90 -26.29
C GLN A 246 -8.91 -2.49 -25.78
N ASP A 247 -8.25 -1.88 -24.80
CA ASP A 247 -6.94 -2.34 -24.35
C ASP A 247 -6.66 -1.96 -22.90
N ASP A 248 -6.87 -2.89 -21.99
CA ASP A 248 -6.72 -2.65 -20.55
C ASP A 248 -5.27 -2.71 -20.05
N GLN A 249 -4.36 -3.18 -20.87
CA GLN A 249 -2.94 -3.25 -20.48
C GLN A 249 -2.18 -2.01 -20.94
N ASN A 250 -2.65 -1.34 -21.96
CA ASN A 250 -1.98 -0.16 -22.50
C ASN A 250 -2.66 1.11 -22.03
N THR A 251 -2.43 1.49 -20.78
CA THR A 251 -2.81 2.82 -20.27
C THR A 251 -1.89 3.93 -20.79
N ASP A 252 -0.85 3.58 -21.54
CA ASP A 252 0.19 4.53 -21.97
C ASP A 252 -0.26 5.52 -23.06
N GLY A 253 -1.37 5.23 -23.70
CA GLY A 253 -1.90 6.10 -24.80
C GLY A 253 -2.83 7.22 -24.36
N LYS A 254 -3.42 7.18 -23.15
CA LYS A 254 -4.28 8.28 -22.67
C LYS A 254 -3.52 9.21 -21.74
N LYS A 255 -3.65 10.49 -21.99
CA LYS A 255 -3.18 11.53 -21.09
C LYS A 255 -3.89 11.36 -19.73
N ALA A 256 -3.12 11.20 -18.66
CA ALA A 256 -3.68 11.19 -17.32
C ALA A 256 -4.35 12.53 -17.02
N GLU A 257 -5.52 12.50 -16.44
CA GLU A 257 -6.17 13.68 -15.90
C GLU A 257 -5.65 13.94 -14.48
N LYS A 258 -5.46 15.22 -14.15
CA LYS A 258 -5.02 15.66 -12.84
C LYS A 258 -6.09 16.53 -12.23
N TYR A 259 -6.41 16.25 -10.98
CA TYR A 259 -7.43 16.94 -10.22
C TYR A 259 -6.81 17.64 -9.02
N SER A 260 -7.16 18.91 -8.84
CA SER A 260 -6.97 19.63 -7.57
C SER A 260 -7.90 19.07 -6.50
N LEU A 261 -7.66 19.39 -5.23
CA LEU A 261 -8.53 18.95 -4.14
C LEU A 261 -9.98 19.42 -4.33
N GLU A 262 -10.18 20.62 -4.88
CA GLU A 262 -11.52 21.14 -5.14
C GLU A 262 -12.26 20.34 -6.23
N GLU A 263 -11.57 20.03 -7.31
CA GLU A 263 -12.12 19.21 -8.41
C GLU A 263 -12.37 17.77 -7.94
N TRP A 264 -11.46 17.22 -7.14
CA TRP A 264 -11.57 15.90 -6.54
C TRP A 264 -12.80 15.77 -5.63
N ARG A 265 -13.09 16.82 -4.84
CA ARG A 265 -14.29 16.91 -4.01
C ARG A 265 -15.58 16.96 -4.84
N LYS A 266 -15.56 17.58 -6.02
CA LYS A 266 -16.71 17.59 -6.94
C LYS A 266 -17.03 16.19 -7.46
N LEU A 267 -16.04 15.31 -7.56
CA LEU A 267 -16.24 13.90 -7.89
C LEU A 267 -16.82 13.09 -6.72
N GLY A 268 -16.89 13.66 -5.52
CA GLY A 268 -17.47 13.04 -4.34
C GLY A 268 -16.47 12.50 -3.33
N PHE A 269 -15.17 12.62 -3.61
CA PHE A 269 -14.08 12.11 -2.76
C PHE A 269 -13.53 13.20 -1.83
N ASP A 270 -12.92 12.78 -0.71
CA ASP A 270 -12.20 13.63 0.26
C ASP A 270 -12.93 14.92 0.66
N ARG A 271 -14.25 14.85 0.78
CA ARG A 271 -15.08 16.01 1.13
C ARG A 271 -14.74 16.60 2.49
N ASN A 272 -14.38 15.74 3.44
CA ASN A 272 -13.99 16.11 4.79
C ASN A 272 -12.46 16.13 5.00
N SER A 273 -11.67 15.69 4.03
CA SER A 273 -10.22 15.66 4.13
C SER A 273 -9.61 17.06 4.14
N VAL A 274 -8.42 17.19 4.71
CA VAL A 274 -7.73 18.47 4.78
C VAL A 274 -6.32 18.39 4.18
N PHE A 275 -5.91 19.48 3.54
CA PHE A 275 -4.54 19.69 3.10
C PHE A 275 -3.87 20.65 4.10
N ALA A 276 -3.19 20.11 5.09
CA ALA A 276 -2.55 20.85 6.17
C ALA A 276 -1.45 20.02 6.83
N ASP A 277 -0.47 20.72 7.46
CA ASP A 277 0.58 20.08 8.25
C ASP A 277 -0.05 19.20 9.35
N PRO A 278 0.25 17.90 9.41
CA PRO A 278 -0.25 17.02 10.45
C PRO A 278 0.34 17.30 11.84
N LEU A 279 1.35 18.14 11.96
CA LEU A 279 2.00 18.53 13.22
C LEU A 279 2.58 17.33 13.97
N PHE A 280 3.51 16.62 13.36
CA PHE A 280 4.23 15.54 14.01
C PHE A 280 5.01 16.00 15.23
N VAL A 281 5.16 15.14 16.24
CA VAL A 281 5.84 15.44 17.49
C VAL A 281 7.35 15.60 17.26
N ASP A 282 8.02 14.58 16.71
CA ASP A 282 9.46 14.60 16.43
C ASP A 282 9.80 13.60 15.28
N PRO A 283 9.51 13.96 14.04
CA PRO A 283 9.73 13.07 12.90
C PRO A 283 11.21 12.76 12.65
N LEU A 284 12.14 13.59 13.12
CA LEU A 284 13.58 13.32 12.99
C LEU A 284 14.01 12.13 13.84
N ASN A 285 13.37 11.92 14.99
CA ASN A 285 13.56 10.76 15.85
C ASN A 285 12.49 9.66 15.64
N LYS A 286 11.83 9.68 14.49
CA LYS A 286 10.80 8.69 14.09
C LYS A 286 9.56 8.70 15.00
N ASP A 287 9.32 9.75 15.78
CA ASP A 287 8.08 9.98 16.49
C ASP A 287 7.07 10.71 15.59
N TYR A 288 6.34 9.96 14.83
CA TYR A 288 5.29 10.46 13.93
C TYR A 288 3.92 10.55 14.59
N ARG A 289 3.82 10.44 15.91
CA ARG A 289 2.60 10.83 16.61
C ARG A 289 2.30 12.29 16.30
N VAL A 290 1.03 12.62 16.23
CA VAL A 290 0.63 14.01 16.00
C VAL A 290 0.34 14.72 17.32
N LYS A 291 0.62 16.02 17.35
CA LYS A 291 0.34 16.90 18.49
C LYS A 291 -1.17 17.07 18.71
N PRO A 292 -1.61 17.47 19.92
CA PRO A 292 -3.05 17.63 20.22
C PRO A 292 -3.80 18.60 19.29
N GLU A 293 -3.11 19.56 18.70
CA GLU A 293 -3.67 20.57 17.80
C GLU A 293 -3.80 20.07 16.36
N SER A 294 -3.31 18.88 16.06
CA SER A 294 -3.28 18.34 14.71
C SER A 294 -4.65 18.32 14.06
N PRO A 295 -4.74 18.76 12.79
CA PRO A 295 -5.99 18.64 12.04
C PRO A 295 -6.39 17.18 11.80
N ALA A 296 -5.43 16.25 11.75
CA ALA A 296 -5.71 14.83 11.55
C ALA A 296 -6.59 14.23 12.66
N LEU A 297 -6.40 14.66 13.92
CA LEU A 297 -7.21 14.18 15.05
C LEU A 297 -8.69 14.58 14.91
N LYS A 298 -8.96 15.75 14.32
CA LYS A 298 -10.32 16.21 14.08
C LYS A 298 -11.05 15.42 13.00
N LEU A 299 -10.29 14.75 12.12
CA LEU A 299 -10.79 13.88 11.07
C LEU A 299 -11.06 12.45 11.58
N GLY A 300 -10.63 12.12 12.78
CA GLY A 300 -10.78 10.79 13.36
C GLY A 300 -9.52 9.94 13.36
N PHE A 301 -8.38 10.47 12.89
CA PHE A 301 -7.09 9.81 13.09
C PHE A 301 -6.81 9.66 14.59
N LYS A 302 -6.18 8.55 14.95
CA LYS A 302 -5.79 8.28 16.36
C LYS A 302 -4.30 7.98 16.41
N ASN A 303 -3.59 8.64 17.32
CA ASN A 303 -2.23 8.24 17.62
C ASN A 303 -2.19 6.77 18.04
N PHE A 304 -1.24 6.04 17.54
CA PHE A 304 -0.97 4.66 17.90
C PHE A 304 0.44 4.54 18.47
N GLU A 305 0.70 3.40 19.07
CA GLU A 305 1.99 3.13 19.71
C GLU A 305 3.11 3.08 18.66
N MET A 306 4.21 3.79 18.94
CA MET A 306 5.40 3.83 18.09
C MET A 306 6.61 3.36 18.88
N GLY A 307 7.50 2.62 18.23
CA GLY A 307 8.76 2.15 18.83
C GLY A 307 8.76 0.68 19.26
N ASN A 308 7.63 0.00 19.28
CA ASN A 308 7.53 -1.43 19.65
C ASN A 308 7.58 -2.36 18.43
N TRP A 309 8.33 -1.96 17.41
CA TRP A 309 8.47 -2.75 16.20
C TRP A 309 9.73 -3.60 16.19
N GLY A 310 9.67 -4.76 15.56
CA GLY A 310 10.80 -5.67 15.43
C GLY A 310 10.99 -6.51 16.68
N LEU A 311 12.24 -6.79 17.01
CA LEU A 311 12.59 -7.73 18.08
C LEU A 311 12.16 -7.23 19.46
N THR A 312 11.54 -8.12 20.23
CA THR A 312 11.18 -7.86 21.64
C THR A 312 12.39 -8.05 22.57
N ASP A 313 12.26 -7.62 23.83
CA ASP A 313 13.31 -7.80 24.84
C ASP A 313 13.66 -9.26 25.14
N GLU A 314 12.78 -10.18 24.80
CA GLU A 314 13.02 -11.63 24.90
C GLU A 314 13.99 -12.16 23.84
N PHE A 315 14.27 -11.40 22.77
CA PHE A 315 15.24 -11.82 21.76
C PHE A 315 16.67 -11.77 22.35
N PRO A 316 17.49 -12.83 22.17
CA PRO A 316 18.81 -12.90 22.80
C PRO A 316 19.72 -11.72 22.41
N ALA A 317 20.20 -10.98 23.42
CA ALA A 317 20.98 -9.76 23.25
C ALA A 317 22.22 -9.91 22.33
N PRO A 318 22.99 -11.02 22.37
CA PRO A 318 24.17 -11.20 21.50
C PRO A 318 23.86 -11.19 20.00
N TRP A 319 22.61 -11.41 19.60
CA TRP A 319 22.18 -11.54 18.21
C TRP A 319 21.35 -10.37 17.69
N ARG A 320 21.23 -9.29 18.50
CA ARG A 320 20.44 -8.11 18.12
C ARG A 320 21.15 -7.14 17.17
N ASN A 321 22.46 -7.29 16.99
CA ASN A 321 23.30 -6.35 16.20
C ASN A 321 23.73 -6.96 14.89
#